data_db18965cc33d42b14cfde12d3efcc1bb
#
_entry.id   db18965cc33d42b14cfde12d3efcc1bb
#
_cell.length_a   1.000
_cell.length_b   1.000
_cell.length_c   1.000
_cell.angle_alpha   90.00
_cell.angle_beta   90.00
_cell.angle_gamma   90.00
#
_symmetry.space_group_name_H-M   'P 1'
#
loop_
_entity.id
_entity.type
_entity.pdbx_description
1 polymer ?
#
loop_
_entity_poly.entity_id
_entity_poly.type
_entity_poly.pdbx_seq_one_letter_code
_entity_poly.pdbx_strand_id
1 'polypeptide(L)'
;MPFISFSDNLFNDSAIALPTEIDPHIPSETLSTALTNGWAWQIPLTNRFGNGYVYSSQYCTQDEAEIELRAHLGVVDDDIEARHLKMKVGRAQESWRNNCVAIGLSQGFIEPLEATAIQFIY
;
A
#
# COMPACT_ATOMS: atom_id res chain seq x y z
N MET A 1 -7.94 3.78 -22.29
CA MET A 1 -7.85 5.23 -21.93
C MET A 1 -6.40 5.62 -21.71
N PRO A 2 -5.95 6.77 -22.18
CA PRO A 2 -4.64 7.29 -21.84
C PRO A 2 -4.49 7.47 -20.32
N PHE A 3 -3.28 7.21 -19.81
CA PHE A 3 -2.97 7.28 -18.38
C PHE A 3 -1.86 8.30 -18.16
N ILE A 4 -2.04 9.18 -17.18
CA ILE A 4 -1.05 10.15 -16.75
C ILE A 4 -0.33 9.58 -15.54
N SER A 5 0.96 9.26 -15.70
CA SER A 5 1.79 8.76 -14.61
C SER A 5 2.28 9.89 -13.72
N PHE A 6 2.35 9.63 -12.42
CA PHE A 6 2.94 10.52 -11.42
C PHE A 6 4.24 9.95 -10.84
N SER A 7 4.83 8.95 -11.50
CA SER A 7 6.04 8.26 -11.02
C SER A 7 7.26 9.18 -10.83
N ASP A 8 7.30 10.31 -11.52
CA ASP A 8 8.37 11.31 -11.37
C ASP A 8 8.27 12.12 -10.06
N ASN A 9 7.11 12.11 -9.42
CA ASN A 9 6.84 12.85 -8.19
C ASN A 9 6.52 11.93 -7.01
N LEU A 10 5.94 10.76 -7.27
CA LEU A 10 5.53 9.78 -6.28
C LEU A 10 6.24 8.45 -6.57
N PHE A 11 7.26 8.15 -5.77
CA PHE A 11 8.19 7.04 -6.04
C PHE A 11 7.72 5.68 -5.56
N ASN A 12 6.75 5.62 -4.64
CA ASN A 12 6.23 4.37 -4.11
C ASN A 12 5.28 3.71 -5.12
N ASP A 13 5.70 2.61 -5.67
CA ASP A 13 5.02 1.87 -6.73
C ASP A 13 4.72 0.40 -6.37
N SER A 14 5.14 -0.02 -5.20
CA SER A 14 5.03 -1.41 -4.74
C SER A 14 4.61 -1.49 -3.29
N ALA A 15 3.96 -2.58 -2.92
CA ALA A 15 3.59 -2.87 -1.53
C ALA A 15 3.63 -4.36 -1.24
N ILE A 16 3.84 -4.68 0.04
CA ILE A 16 3.71 -6.03 0.59
C ILE A 16 2.67 -5.96 1.69
N ALA A 17 1.73 -6.89 1.70
CA ALA A 17 0.74 -7.06 2.76
C ALA A 17 0.95 -8.39 3.47
N LEU A 18 0.94 -8.35 4.79
CA LEU A 18 1.16 -9.49 5.68
C LEU A 18 0.24 -9.42 6.89
N PRO A 19 -0.63 -10.40 7.14
CA PRO A 19 -1.44 -10.44 8.35
C PRO A 19 -0.61 -10.96 9.53
N THR A 20 -0.85 -10.43 10.72
CA THR A 20 -0.32 -10.98 11.97
C THR A 20 -1.44 -11.18 13.00
N GLU A 21 -1.18 -12.00 14.01
CA GLU A 21 -2.10 -12.20 15.12
C GLU A 21 -2.37 -10.89 15.85
N ILE A 22 -3.58 -10.74 16.35
CA ILE A 22 -3.97 -9.57 17.11
C ILE A 22 -3.65 -9.73 18.59
N ASP A 23 -3.14 -8.68 19.20
CA ASP A 23 -2.97 -8.60 20.63
C ASP A 23 -4.36 -8.53 21.32
N PRO A 24 -4.54 -9.13 22.51
CA PRO A 24 -5.76 -8.97 23.32
C PRO A 24 -6.16 -7.51 23.57
N HIS A 25 -5.18 -6.61 23.60
CA HIS A 25 -5.42 -5.16 23.68
C HIS A 25 -5.37 -4.55 22.27
N ILE A 26 -6.52 -4.51 21.62
CA ILE A 26 -6.66 -3.93 20.28
C ILE A 26 -6.50 -2.41 20.37
N PRO A 27 -5.45 -1.80 19.78
CA PRO A 27 -5.37 -0.35 19.68
C PRO A 27 -6.49 0.20 18.79
N SER A 28 -6.84 1.45 18.98
CA SER A 28 -7.92 2.12 18.22
C SER A 28 -7.40 2.90 17.01
N GLU A 29 -6.09 2.99 16.86
CA GLU A 29 -5.44 3.76 15.80
C GLU A 29 -4.72 2.89 14.79
N THR A 30 -4.61 3.40 13.55
CA THR A 30 -3.67 2.91 12.55
C THR A 30 -2.29 3.49 12.84
N LEU A 31 -1.28 2.63 12.88
CA LEU A 31 0.12 3.03 13.04
C LEU A 31 0.81 3.09 11.68
N SER A 32 1.49 4.20 11.41
CA SER A 32 2.35 4.37 10.24
C SER A 32 3.80 4.58 10.70
N THR A 33 4.73 3.77 10.18
CA THR A 33 6.13 3.79 10.58
C THR A 33 7.02 3.97 9.36
N ALA A 34 7.94 4.92 9.40
CA ALA A 34 8.94 5.09 8.35
C ALA A 34 9.95 3.92 8.38
N LEU A 35 10.20 3.32 7.24
CA LEU A 35 11.22 2.28 7.03
C LEU A 35 12.26 2.77 6.02
N THR A 36 13.23 1.93 5.69
CA THR A 36 14.40 2.32 4.88
C THR A 36 14.04 2.87 3.50
N ASN A 37 13.11 2.24 2.80
CA ASN A 37 12.76 2.58 1.41
C ASN A 37 11.28 2.94 1.22
N GLY A 38 10.61 3.32 2.30
CA GLY A 38 9.19 3.66 2.27
C GLY A 38 8.60 3.71 3.67
N TRP A 39 7.39 3.20 3.85
CA TRP A 39 6.71 3.21 5.14
C TRP A 39 5.81 1.99 5.32
N ALA A 40 5.66 1.56 6.57
CA ALA A 40 4.79 0.44 6.94
C ALA A 40 3.52 0.96 7.60
N TRP A 41 2.40 0.29 7.32
CA TRP A 41 1.14 0.48 8.05
C TRP A 41 0.86 -0.72 8.94
N GLN A 42 0.20 -0.49 10.06
CA GLN A 42 -0.42 -1.50 10.89
C GLN A 42 -1.85 -1.07 11.24
N ILE A 43 -2.82 -1.84 10.80
CA ILE A 43 -4.24 -1.57 10.98
C ILE A 43 -4.83 -2.65 11.87
N PRO A 44 -5.33 -2.32 13.06
CA PRO A 44 -6.01 -3.29 13.91
C PRO A 44 -7.39 -3.62 13.30
N LEU A 45 -7.64 -4.91 13.11
CA LEU A 45 -8.92 -5.45 12.69
C LEU A 45 -9.50 -6.29 13.82
N THR A 46 -10.73 -6.76 13.69
CA THR A 46 -11.40 -7.52 14.75
C THR A 46 -10.74 -8.85 15.09
N ASN A 47 -10.00 -9.44 14.15
CA ASN A 47 -9.43 -10.79 14.26
C ASN A 47 -7.93 -10.88 13.91
N ARG A 48 -7.31 -9.79 13.48
CA ARG A 48 -5.89 -9.75 13.10
C ARG A 48 -5.40 -8.32 12.99
N PHE A 49 -4.08 -8.14 12.89
CA PHE A 49 -3.51 -6.92 12.32
C PHE A 49 -3.36 -7.07 10.80
N GLY A 50 -3.83 -6.07 10.06
CA GLY A 50 -3.44 -5.87 8.67
C GLY A 50 -2.16 -5.04 8.65
N ASN A 51 -1.07 -5.62 8.19
CA ASN A 51 0.20 -4.92 8.06
C ASN A 51 0.62 -4.85 6.60
N GLY A 52 1.40 -3.85 6.26
CA GLY A 52 2.02 -3.77 4.97
C GLY A 52 3.15 -2.75 4.91
N TYR A 53 3.89 -2.81 3.83
CA TYR A 53 5.03 -1.96 3.54
C TYR A 53 4.90 -1.43 2.13
N VAL A 54 4.79 -0.11 2.01
CA VAL A 54 4.81 0.62 0.74
C VAL A 54 6.23 1.09 0.48
N TYR A 55 6.77 0.76 -0.67
CA TYR A 55 8.16 1.05 -1.03
C TYR A 55 8.31 1.39 -2.51
N SER A 56 9.47 1.93 -2.86
CA SER A 56 9.85 2.20 -4.24
C SER A 56 10.69 1.05 -4.80
N SER A 57 10.23 0.44 -5.89
CA SER A 57 10.97 -0.64 -6.57
C SER A 57 12.29 -0.20 -7.20
N GLN A 58 12.54 1.11 -7.30
CA GLN A 58 13.84 1.65 -7.75
C GLN A 58 14.94 1.47 -6.71
N TYR A 59 14.60 1.43 -5.43
CA TYR A 59 15.57 1.43 -4.33
C TYR A 59 15.57 0.14 -3.52
N CYS A 60 14.58 -0.71 -3.70
CA CYS A 60 14.39 -1.91 -2.90
C CYS A 60 13.76 -3.01 -3.76
N THR A 61 14.34 -4.20 -3.69
CA THR A 61 13.72 -5.37 -4.32
C THR A 61 12.56 -5.89 -3.48
N GLN A 62 11.72 -6.71 -4.08
CA GLN A 62 10.60 -7.35 -3.43
C GLN A 62 11.03 -8.20 -2.23
N ASP A 63 12.12 -8.96 -2.38
CA ASP A 63 12.64 -9.83 -1.32
C ASP A 63 13.23 -9.02 -0.16
N GLU A 64 13.99 -7.96 -0.45
CA GLU A 64 14.52 -7.06 0.58
C GLU A 64 13.41 -6.37 1.36
N ALA A 65 12.36 -5.91 0.69
CA ALA A 65 11.21 -5.29 1.33
C ALA A 65 10.45 -6.27 2.24
N GLU A 66 10.30 -7.53 1.82
CA GLU A 66 9.67 -8.56 2.65
C GLU A 66 10.49 -8.87 3.89
N ILE A 67 11.81 -9.02 3.75
CA ILE A 67 12.73 -9.26 4.86
C ILE A 67 12.65 -8.11 5.87
N GLU A 68 12.67 -6.87 5.41
CA GLU A 68 12.57 -5.69 6.28
C GLU A 68 11.22 -5.63 7.02
N LEU A 69 10.12 -5.88 6.32
CA LEU A 69 8.79 -5.90 6.94
C LEU A 69 8.66 -7.00 7.99
N ARG A 70 9.12 -8.22 7.69
CA ARG A 70 9.11 -9.34 8.64
C ARG A 70 9.95 -9.05 9.88
N ALA A 71 11.11 -8.44 9.70
CA ALA A 71 11.96 -8.01 10.80
C ALA A 71 11.28 -6.94 11.66
N HIS A 72 10.65 -5.95 11.03
CA HIS A 72 9.88 -4.89 11.71
C HIS A 72 8.73 -5.45 12.55
N LEU A 73 8.03 -6.46 12.03
CA LEU A 73 6.89 -7.10 12.70
C LEU A 73 7.30 -8.21 13.70
N GLY A 74 8.57 -8.63 13.71
CA GLY A 74 9.05 -9.71 14.57
C GLY A 74 8.58 -11.11 14.15
N VAL A 75 8.30 -11.32 12.86
CA VAL A 75 7.75 -12.57 12.29
C VAL A 75 8.68 -13.19 11.24
N VAL A 76 9.98 -13.07 11.43
CA VAL A 76 11.00 -13.53 10.45
C VAL A 76 10.88 -15.02 10.14
N ASP A 77 10.63 -15.82 11.17
CA ASP A 77 10.59 -17.28 11.07
C ASP A 77 9.17 -17.85 10.90
N ASP A 78 8.16 -16.98 10.84
CA ASP A 78 6.78 -17.41 10.73
C ASP A 78 6.41 -17.76 9.28
N ASP A 79 5.71 -18.88 9.09
CA ASP A 79 5.20 -19.33 7.80
C ASP A 79 3.87 -18.60 7.46
N ILE A 80 3.97 -17.28 7.32
CA ILE A 80 2.86 -16.41 6.93
C ILE A 80 3.05 -16.00 5.48
N GLU A 81 2.04 -16.25 4.64
CA GLU A 81 2.06 -15.85 3.25
C GLU A 81 1.99 -14.32 3.11
N ALA A 82 2.98 -13.74 2.44
CA ALA A 82 3.01 -12.33 2.10
C ALA A 82 2.39 -12.12 0.70
N ARG A 83 1.56 -11.09 0.57
CA ARG A 83 0.98 -10.69 -0.71
C ARG A 83 1.73 -9.50 -1.28
N HIS A 84 2.30 -9.69 -2.47
CA HIS A 84 3.03 -8.65 -3.20
C HIS A 84 2.09 -7.93 -4.17
N LEU A 85 2.15 -6.60 -4.14
CA LEU A 85 1.30 -5.72 -4.94
C LEU A 85 2.18 -4.75 -5.73
N LYS A 86 1.82 -4.52 -7.00
CA LYS A 86 2.37 -3.43 -7.82
C LYS A 86 1.29 -2.38 -8.03
N MET A 87 1.65 -1.12 -7.88
CA MET A 87 0.74 0.00 -7.97
C MET A 87 1.09 0.86 -9.19
N LYS A 88 0.07 1.23 -9.94
CA LYS A 88 0.17 2.19 -11.03
C LYS A 88 -0.17 3.57 -10.49
N VAL A 89 0.86 4.35 -10.17
CA VAL A 89 0.67 5.68 -9.57
C VAL A 89 0.38 6.71 -10.66
N GLY A 90 -0.76 7.34 -10.55
CA GLY A 90 -1.26 8.27 -11.55
C GLY A 90 -2.76 8.21 -11.71
N ARG A 91 -3.27 8.76 -12.81
CA ARG A 91 -4.70 8.78 -13.09
C ARG A 91 -5.02 8.57 -14.57
N ALA A 92 -6.24 8.15 -14.87
CA ALA A 92 -6.76 8.25 -16.23
C ALA A 92 -6.82 9.72 -16.66
N GLN A 93 -6.49 9.98 -17.92
CA GLN A 93 -6.56 11.34 -18.48
C GLN A 93 -7.99 11.90 -18.44
N GLU A 94 -8.96 11.05 -18.70
CA GLU A 94 -10.39 11.34 -18.66
C GLU A 94 -11.08 10.35 -17.72
N SER A 95 -11.93 10.85 -16.83
CA SER A 95 -12.73 9.98 -15.94
C SER A 95 -13.95 9.40 -16.66
N TRP A 96 -14.39 10.06 -17.70
CA TRP A 96 -15.56 9.65 -18.50
C TRP A 96 -15.24 9.68 -19.99
N ARG A 97 -15.44 8.56 -20.67
CA ARG A 97 -15.25 8.43 -22.11
C ARG A 97 -16.39 7.62 -22.72
N ASN A 98 -17.13 8.24 -23.64
CA ASN A 98 -18.33 7.67 -24.26
C ASN A 98 -19.37 7.26 -23.19
N ASN A 99 -19.68 5.95 -23.11
CA ASN A 99 -20.61 5.37 -22.13
C ASN A 99 -19.90 4.70 -20.95
N CYS A 100 -18.59 4.94 -20.77
CA CYS A 100 -17.79 4.35 -19.69
C CYS A 100 -17.29 5.43 -18.73
N VAL A 101 -17.48 5.19 -17.43
CA VAL A 101 -16.95 6.02 -16.34
C VAL A 101 -15.95 5.21 -15.53
N ALA A 102 -14.74 5.73 -15.34
CA ALA A 102 -13.74 5.14 -14.46
C ALA A 102 -13.97 5.59 -13.02
N ILE A 103 -14.08 4.65 -12.10
CA ILE A 103 -14.27 4.91 -10.66
C ILE A 103 -13.24 4.13 -9.82
N GLY A 104 -12.87 4.69 -8.67
CA GLY A 104 -11.90 4.06 -7.76
C GLY A 104 -10.55 3.81 -8.45
N LEU A 105 -9.98 2.64 -8.26
CA LEU A 105 -8.66 2.26 -8.81
C LEU A 105 -8.59 2.29 -10.35
N SER A 106 -9.71 2.17 -11.04
CA SER A 106 -9.76 2.29 -12.50
C SER A 106 -9.56 3.74 -12.98
N GLN A 107 -9.87 4.71 -12.15
CA GLN A 107 -9.62 6.12 -12.41
C GLN A 107 -8.17 6.51 -12.10
N GLY A 108 -7.63 6.05 -10.99
CA GLY A 108 -6.27 6.36 -10.57
C GLY A 108 -5.94 5.93 -9.16
N PHE A 109 -4.68 6.07 -8.83
CA PHE A 109 -4.14 5.80 -7.51
C PHE A 109 -2.96 6.75 -7.25
N ILE A 110 -2.87 7.29 -6.05
CA ILE A 110 -1.80 8.22 -5.69
C ILE A 110 -0.89 7.60 -4.64
N GLU A 111 -1.28 7.67 -3.41
CA GLU A 111 -0.54 7.17 -2.25
C GLU A 111 -1.55 6.57 -1.26
N PRO A 112 -1.30 5.37 -0.69
CA PRO A 112 -2.26 4.74 0.21
C PRO A 112 -2.39 5.42 1.58
N LEU A 113 -1.52 6.37 1.89
CA LEU A 113 -1.56 7.10 3.16
C LEU A 113 -2.88 7.87 3.31
N GLU A 114 -3.63 7.58 4.38
CA GLU A 114 -4.88 8.27 4.75
C GLU A 114 -5.97 8.22 3.67
N ALA A 115 -5.91 7.26 2.76
CA ALA A 115 -6.88 7.13 1.67
C ALA A 115 -7.11 8.44 0.88
N THR A 116 -6.07 9.22 0.68
CA THR A 116 -6.09 10.54 0.04
C THR A 116 -6.83 10.55 -1.30
N ALA A 117 -6.76 9.45 -2.05
CA ALA A 117 -7.46 9.33 -3.33
C ALA A 117 -8.99 9.48 -3.21
N ILE A 118 -9.59 9.16 -2.07
CA ILE A 118 -11.03 9.31 -1.85
C ILE A 118 -11.45 10.78 -1.91
N GLN A 119 -10.60 11.70 -1.46
CA GLN A 119 -10.91 13.14 -1.49
C GLN A 119 -11.00 13.72 -2.90
N PHE A 120 -10.44 13.03 -3.89
CA PHE A 120 -10.50 13.45 -5.29
C PHE A 120 -11.68 12.84 -6.08
N ILE A 121 -12.47 11.97 -5.42
CA ILE A 121 -13.62 11.30 -6.03
C ILE A 121 -14.92 12.07 -5.77
N TYR A 122 -14.95 12.97 -4.79
CA TYR A 122 -16.09 13.81 -4.43
C TYR A 122 -16.12 15.12 -5.20
#